data_b87c1856d612d2d8e0d7004512949320
#
_entry.id   b87c1856d612d2d8e0d7004512949320
#
_cell.length_a   1.000
_cell.length_b   1.000
_cell.length_c   1.000
_cell.angle_alpha   90.00
_cell.angle_beta   90.00
_cell.angle_gamma   90.00
#
_symmetry.space_group_name_H-M   'P 1'
#
loop_
_entity.id
_entity.type
_entity.pdbx_description
1 polymer ?
#
loop_
_entity_poly.entity_id
_entity_poly.type
_entity_poly.pdbx_seq_one_letter_code
_entity_poly.pdbx_strand_id
1 'polypeptide(L)'
;MLHYGYEEPTAEVMAAWQSWFAKVGDRFADIGSPLGNCLEVTKTGTRELSSDLGAATGYSIISADSREDAEHLLEGCPIISSVRLYEAMTM
;
A
#
# COMPACT_ATOMS: atom_id res chain seq x y z
N MET A 1 -5.58 1.47 1.34
CA MET A 1 -4.81 0.52 0.51
C MET A 1 -3.51 0.21 1.21
N LEU A 2 -3.27 -1.05 1.51
CA LEU A 2 -2.04 -1.49 2.16
C LEU A 2 -1.20 -2.30 1.18
N HIS A 3 0.08 -1.97 1.13
CA HIS A 3 1.07 -2.66 0.29
C HIS A 3 1.83 -3.66 1.13
N TYR A 4 2.17 -4.81 0.55
CA TYR A 4 2.91 -5.88 1.20
C TYR A 4 4.10 -6.29 0.36
N GLY A 5 5.14 -6.77 1.05
CA GLY A 5 6.38 -7.19 0.43
C GLY A 5 7.43 -6.10 0.42
N TYR A 6 8.69 -6.51 0.35
CA TYR A 6 9.82 -5.59 0.29
C TYR A 6 10.78 -6.02 -0.81
N GLU A 7 11.28 -5.05 -1.53
CA GLU A 7 12.31 -5.22 -2.55
C GLU A 7 13.22 -4.00 -2.49
N GLU A 8 14.53 -4.22 -2.61
CA GLU A 8 15.46 -3.10 -2.62
C GLU A 8 15.15 -2.16 -3.79
N PRO A 9 15.05 -0.85 -3.53
CA PRO A 9 14.73 0.09 -4.59
C PRO A 9 15.85 0.18 -5.60
N THR A 10 15.50 -0.05 -6.86
CA THR A 10 16.38 0.19 -8.02
C THR A 10 15.85 1.41 -8.76
N ALA A 11 16.67 1.96 -9.67
CA ALA A 11 16.22 3.10 -10.48
C ALA A 11 14.98 2.74 -11.30
N GLU A 12 14.88 1.50 -11.79
CA GLU A 12 13.73 1.02 -12.57
C GLU A 12 12.47 0.92 -11.70
N VAL A 13 12.61 0.40 -10.48
CA VAL A 13 11.49 0.28 -9.53
C VAL A 13 11.00 1.65 -9.11
N MET A 14 11.92 2.57 -8.81
CA MET A 14 11.57 3.94 -8.44
C MET A 14 10.84 4.66 -9.58
N ALA A 15 11.31 4.49 -10.82
CA ALA A 15 10.64 5.07 -11.99
C ALA A 15 9.24 4.47 -12.19
N ALA A 16 9.07 3.17 -11.95
CA ALA A 16 7.76 2.51 -12.05
C ALA A 16 6.77 3.07 -11.01
N TRP A 17 7.22 3.30 -9.78
CA TRP A 17 6.39 3.93 -8.75
C TRP A 17 6.00 5.34 -9.12
N GLN A 18 6.94 6.15 -9.60
CA GLN A 18 6.66 7.52 -10.04
C GLN A 18 5.67 7.55 -11.19
N SER A 19 5.79 6.64 -12.15
CA SER A 19 4.85 6.53 -13.26
C SER A 19 3.45 6.18 -12.79
N TRP A 20 3.34 5.25 -11.84
CA TRP A 20 2.05 4.87 -11.28
C TRP A 20 1.43 6.01 -10.46
N PHE A 21 2.25 6.71 -9.66
CA PHE A 21 1.77 7.88 -8.90
C PHE A 21 1.24 8.96 -9.84
N ALA A 22 1.91 9.21 -10.95
CA ALA A 22 1.47 10.18 -11.94
C ALA A 22 0.16 9.73 -12.62
N LYS A 23 0.02 8.44 -12.90
CA LYS A 23 -1.18 7.87 -13.52
C LYS A 23 -2.41 8.01 -12.61
N VAL A 24 -2.26 7.72 -11.33
CA VAL A 24 -3.36 7.85 -10.36
C VAL A 24 -3.65 9.31 -10.06
N GLY A 25 -2.59 10.12 -9.93
CA GLY A 25 -2.68 11.57 -9.86
C GLY A 25 -3.55 12.06 -8.71
N ASP A 26 -4.51 12.91 -9.03
CA ASP A 26 -5.42 13.55 -8.08
C ASP A 26 -6.49 12.62 -7.49
N ARG A 27 -6.50 11.33 -7.89
CA ARG A 27 -7.30 10.32 -7.20
C ARG A 27 -6.70 9.92 -5.85
N PHE A 28 -5.44 10.28 -5.57
CA PHE A 28 -4.87 10.12 -4.23
C PHE A 28 -5.46 11.14 -3.27
N ALA A 29 -6.12 10.66 -2.22
CA ALA A 29 -6.47 11.50 -1.08
C ALA A 29 -5.25 11.70 -0.17
N ASP A 30 -4.41 10.66 -0.07
CA ASP A 30 -3.11 10.69 0.60
C ASP A 30 -2.20 9.70 -0.14
N ILE A 31 -1.10 10.19 -0.68
CA ILE A 31 -0.17 9.33 -1.41
C ILE A 31 0.48 8.30 -0.49
N GLY A 32 0.54 8.60 0.80
CA GLY A 32 1.02 7.67 1.81
C GLY A 32 2.53 7.68 2.00
N SER A 33 3.00 6.64 2.65
CA SER A 33 4.41 6.48 3.00
C SER A 33 4.81 5.01 3.04
N PRO A 34 6.10 4.71 2.89
CA PRO A 34 6.61 3.41 3.30
C PRO A 34 6.40 3.20 4.79
N LEU A 35 6.13 1.97 5.19
CA LEU A 35 5.92 1.60 6.59
C LEU A 35 7.01 0.63 7.02
N GLY A 36 7.42 0.74 8.27
CA GLY A 36 8.41 -0.16 8.85
C GLY A 36 8.21 -0.28 10.36
N ASN A 37 9.04 -1.11 10.99
CA ASN A 37 9.03 -1.28 12.44
C ASN A 37 7.64 -1.60 13.01
N CYS A 38 6.96 -2.56 12.37
CA CYS A 38 5.61 -2.93 12.76
C CYS A 38 5.60 -3.64 14.13
N LEU A 39 4.70 -3.19 14.98
CA LEU A 39 4.43 -3.83 16.26
C LEU A 39 2.97 -4.27 16.29
N GLU A 40 2.75 -5.56 16.51
CA GLU A 40 1.41 -6.08 16.71
C GLU A 40 1.09 -6.12 18.19
N VAL A 41 0.01 -5.44 18.57
CA VAL A 41 -0.46 -5.40 19.95
C VAL A 41 -1.78 -6.16 20.03
N THR A 42 -1.82 -7.16 20.90
CA THR A 42 -3.03 -7.95 21.16
C THR A 42 -3.41 -7.86 22.64
N LYS A 43 -4.55 -8.41 22.99
CA LYS A 43 -4.98 -8.45 24.41
C LYS A 43 -4.03 -9.27 25.29
N THR A 44 -3.26 -10.18 24.70
CA THR A 44 -2.36 -11.06 25.44
C THR A 44 -0.89 -10.64 25.38
N GLY A 45 -0.58 -9.60 24.64
CA GLY A 45 0.79 -9.10 24.56
C GLY A 45 1.10 -8.41 23.25
N THR A 46 2.38 -8.19 23.03
CA THR A 46 2.89 -7.52 21.83
C THR A 46 3.98 -8.34 21.18
N ARG A 47 4.14 -8.20 19.87
CA ARG A 47 5.26 -8.79 19.14
C ARG A 47 5.66 -7.91 17.96
N GLU A 48 6.93 -7.96 17.59
CA GLU A 48 7.40 -7.32 16.37
C GLU A 48 7.01 -8.17 15.16
N LEU A 49 6.56 -7.49 14.11
CA LEU A 49 6.27 -8.12 12.83
C LEU A 49 7.22 -7.63 11.77
N SER A 50 7.84 -8.57 11.05
CA SER A 50 8.58 -8.27 9.83
C SER A 50 7.68 -8.45 8.60
N SER A 51 8.18 -8.04 7.43
CA SER A 51 7.46 -8.26 6.17
C SER A 51 7.23 -9.75 5.90
N ASP A 52 8.11 -10.61 6.38
CA ASP A 52 7.97 -12.08 6.27
C ASP A 52 6.79 -12.61 7.07
N LEU A 53 6.37 -11.89 8.10
CA LEU A 53 5.23 -12.25 8.95
C LEU A 53 3.95 -11.53 8.53
N GLY A 54 3.96 -10.90 7.36
CA GLY A 54 2.78 -10.25 6.79
C GLY A 54 2.57 -8.81 7.22
N ALA A 55 3.59 -8.14 7.75
CA ALA A 55 3.50 -6.71 8.04
C ALA A 55 3.34 -5.91 6.74
N ALA A 56 2.49 -4.88 6.78
CA ALA A 56 2.36 -3.96 5.66
C ALA A 56 3.65 -3.14 5.51
N THR A 57 4.07 -2.90 4.26
CA THR A 57 5.29 -2.17 3.95
C THR A 57 5.04 -0.80 3.35
N GLY A 58 3.78 -0.43 3.19
CA GLY A 58 3.40 0.90 2.72
C GLY A 58 1.89 1.08 2.76
N TYR A 59 1.46 2.32 2.64
CA TYR A 59 0.03 2.63 2.52
C TYR A 59 -0.20 3.78 1.57
N SER A 60 -1.41 3.85 1.04
CA SER A 60 -1.92 5.00 0.27
C SER A 60 -3.43 5.06 0.44
N ILE A 61 -4.01 6.23 0.30
CA ILE A 61 -5.45 6.43 0.32
C ILE A 61 -5.87 7.00 -1.03
N ILE A 62 -6.78 6.31 -1.69
CA ILE A 62 -7.30 6.73 -2.99
C ILE A 62 -8.80 6.98 -2.91
N SER A 63 -9.28 7.85 -3.78
CA SER A 63 -10.71 8.07 -3.99
C SER A 63 -11.15 7.28 -5.21
N ALA A 64 -12.18 6.46 -5.05
CA ALA A 64 -12.72 5.63 -6.12
C ALA A 64 -14.25 5.62 -6.03
N ASP A 65 -14.91 5.52 -7.19
CA ASP A 65 -16.37 5.50 -7.26
C ASP A 65 -16.95 4.13 -6.92
N SER A 66 -16.14 3.08 -7.04
CA SER A 66 -16.55 1.70 -6.79
C SER A 66 -15.32 0.84 -6.49
N ARG A 67 -15.57 -0.38 -6.04
CA ARG A 67 -14.50 -1.37 -5.85
C ARG A 67 -13.77 -1.65 -7.17
N GLU A 68 -14.51 -1.80 -8.26
CA GLU A 68 -13.96 -2.04 -9.59
C GLU A 68 -13.09 -0.88 -10.06
N ASP A 69 -13.52 0.35 -9.79
CA ASP A 69 -12.74 1.54 -10.10
C ASP A 69 -11.43 1.54 -9.30
N ALA A 70 -11.48 1.16 -8.02
CA ALA A 70 -10.29 1.05 -7.17
C ALA A 70 -9.31 0.01 -7.73
N GLU A 71 -9.80 -1.14 -8.19
CA GLU A 71 -8.96 -2.16 -8.83
C GLU A 71 -8.30 -1.62 -10.09
N HIS A 72 -9.02 -0.87 -10.91
CA HIS A 72 -8.47 -0.26 -12.12
C HIS A 72 -7.33 0.71 -11.83
N LEU A 73 -7.40 1.43 -10.72
CA LEU A 73 -6.35 2.36 -10.33
C LEU A 73 -5.03 1.63 -9.99
N LEU A 74 -5.11 0.34 -9.68
CA LEU A 74 -3.92 -0.48 -9.40
C LEU A 74 -3.25 -1.04 -10.66
N GLU A 75 -3.83 -0.83 -11.82
CA GLU A 75 -3.18 -1.23 -13.09
C GLU A 75 -1.87 -0.46 -13.26
N GLY A 76 -0.79 -1.19 -13.47
CA GLY A 76 0.54 -0.61 -13.58
C GLY A 76 1.23 -0.33 -12.25
N CYS A 77 0.58 -0.56 -11.11
CA CYS A 77 1.22 -0.46 -9.81
C CYS A 77 2.33 -1.51 -9.69
N PRO A 78 3.56 -1.11 -9.30
CA PRO A 78 4.65 -2.07 -9.13
C PRO A 78 4.50 -2.87 -7.84
N ILE A 79 3.54 -3.80 -7.86
CA ILE A 79 3.22 -4.65 -6.72
C ILE A 79 4.36 -5.65 -6.49
N ILE A 80 4.85 -5.74 -5.25
CA ILE A 80 5.90 -6.68 -4.87
C ILE A 80 5.27 -8.03 -4.51
N SER A 81 4.51 -8.08 -3.43
CA SER A 81 3.79 -9.31 -3.03
C SER A 81 2.31 -9.18 -3.26
N SER A 82 1.69 -8.19 -2.66
CA SER A 82 0.26 -7.95 -2.79
C SER A 82 -0.11 -6.54 -2.35
N VAL A 83 -1.31 -6.13 -2.71
CA VAL A 83 -1.95 -4.92 -2.20
C VAL A 83 -3.32 -5.33 -1.70
N ARG A 84 -3.66 -4.89 -0.49
CA ARG A 84 -4.99 -5.09 0.07
C ARG A 84 -5.76 -3.79 0.01
N LEU A 85 -6.95 -3.84 -0.57
CA LEU A 85 -7.86 -2.70 -0.64
C LEU A 85 -8.87 -2.79 0.49
N TYR A 86 -8.99 -1.71 1.24
CA TYR A 86 -10.02 -1.56 2.27
C TYR A 86 -10.84 -0.33 1.96
N GLU A 87 -12.14 -0.44 2.11
CA GLU A 87 -13.01 0.72 2.06
C GLU A 87 -13.02 1.40 3.43
N ALA A 88 -12.76 2.71 3.47
CA ALA A 88 -12.89 3.47 4.69
C ALA A 88 -14.38 3.72 4.96
N MET A 89 -14.88 3.11 6.00
CA MET A 89 -16.30 3.20 6.35
C MET A 89 -16.55 4.45 7.17
N THR A 90 -17.72 5.06 6.95
CA THR A 90 -18.18 6.19 7.77
C THR A 90 -18.61 5.67 9.13
N MET A 91 -18.14 6.30 10.18
CA MET A 91 -18.48 5.93 11.55
C MET A 91 -19.65 6.76 12.07
#